data_c6b5f92e927169d29a28d775a40c8197
#
_entry.id   c6b5f92e927169d29a28d775a40c8197
#
_cell.length_a   1.000
_cell.length_b   1.000
_cell.length_c   1.000
_cell.angle_alpha   90.00
_cell.angle_beta   90.00
_cell.angle_gamma   90.00
#
_symmetry.space_group_name_H-M   'P 1'
#
loop_
_entity.id
_entity.type
_entity.pdbx_description
1 polymer ?
#
loop_
_entity_poly.entity_id
_entity_poly.type
_entity_poly.pdbx_seq_one_letter_code
_entity_poly.pdbx_strand_id
1 'polypeptide(L)'
;MDKHRTAVAAGHICLDITPVFYGGRGTQMDKILEPGKLIDVGAADIHTGGAVANTGLAMQKLGIDTKLMGKIGDDALGKTILSILESHHAAEGMIVDADATTSYSIVLAIPGIDRMFLHHPGANHTFSYDDLDFAEIAKVDLFHFGYPPIMRNMYVNNGKELVRIFQKVHKSGVLTSLDLAAIDPSSEAAQQNWEEILRQVLPYVDFFVPSIEELCMMIAPETYAKWLERANGSDVTGILSLSDILPLAEKLRSMGARNFLIKCGAPGLYYDMANAEVQQELEEKSGLSCRYQSYAYKRTES
;
A
#
# COMPACT_ATOMS: atom_id res chain seq x y z
N MET A 1 -11.70 26.95 15.01
CA MET A 1 -11.19 26.88 13.63
C MET A 1 -10.54 25.51 13.48
N ASP A 2 -11.07 24.67 12.60
CA ASP A 2 -10.42 23.40 12.34
C ASP A 2 -9.03 23.67 11.78
N LYS A 3 -8.01 23.08 12.42
CA LYS A 3 -6.63 23.20 11.98
C LYS A 3 -6.53 22.60 10.56
N HIS A 4 -6.07 23.38 9.60
CA HIS A 4 -5.77 22.84 8.27
C HIS A 4 -4.72 21.74 8.39
N ARG A 5 -5.06 20.53 7.98
CA ARG A 5 -4.19 19.36 8.09
C ARG A 5 -3.34 19.20 6.85
N THR A 6 -2.11 18.78 7.06
CA THR A 6 -1.11 18.60 6.00
C THR A 6 -0.53 17.20 6.02
N ALA A 7 -0.20 16.65 4.85
CA ALA A 7 0.38 15.31 4.74
C ALA A 7 1.42 15.22 3.63
N VAL A 8 2.29 14.22 3.74
CA VAL A 8 3.10 13.71 2.63
C VAL A 8 2.69 12.28 2.38
N ALA A 9 2.37 11.95 1.12
CA ALA A 9 2.21 10.58 0.64
C ALA A 9 3.43 10.22 -0.21
N ALA A 10 4.24 9.27 0.27
CA ALA A 10 5.48 8.85 -0.36
C ALA A 10 5.50 7.35 -0.67
N GLY A 11 6.40 6.94 -1.56
CA GLY A 11 6.62 5.54 -1.90
C GLY A 11 6.32 5.21 -3.36
N HIS A 12 5.62 4.10 -3.58
CA HIS A 12 5.34 3.57 -4.90
C HIS A 12 4.33 4.41 -5.70
N ILE A 13 4.68 4.70 -6.95
CA ILE A 13 3.79 5.30 -7.97
C ILE A 13 3.94 4.56 -9.29
N CYS A 14 2.84 4.36 -10.02
CA CYS A 14 2.85 3.74 -11.34
C CYS A 14 1.77 4.33 -12.25
N LEU A 15 1.81 3.96 -13.52
CA LEU A 15 0.71 4.16 -14.45
C LEU A 15 -0.08 2.86 -14.57
N ASP A 16 -1.37 2.88 -14.26
CA ASP A 16 -2.26 1.75 -14.46
C ASP A 16 -2.97 1.87 -15.81
N ILE A 17 -2.86 0.82 -16.62
CA ILE A 17 -3.47 0.69 -17.96
C ILE A 17 -4.44 -0.46 -17.89
N THR A 18 -5.74 -0.16 -17.99
CA THR A 18 -6.82 -1.14 -17.83
C THR A 18 -7.59 -1.27 -19.16
N PRO A 19 -7.24 -2.25 -20.01
CA PRO A 19 -8.03 -2.54 -21.21
C PRO A 19 -9.45 -3.00 -20.82
N VAL A 20 -10.46 -2.53 -21.55
CA VAL A 20 -11.84 -2.98 -21.36
C VAL A 20 -12.07 -4.28 -22.12
N PHE A 21 -12.31 -5.37 -21.42
CA PHE A 21 -12.64 -6.65 -22.03
C PHE A 21 -14.13 -6.74 -22.39
N TYR A 22 -14.43 -7.11 -23.62
CA TYR A 22 -15.78 -7.44 -24.06
C TYR A 22 -16.09 -8.89 -23.66
N GLY A 23 -16.98 -9.09 -22.70
CA GLY A 23 -17.36 -10.44 -22.30
C GLY A 23 -18.50 -10.47 -21.30
N GLY A 24 -19.25 -11.57 -21.31
CA GLY A 24 -20.31 -11.85 -20.34
C GLY A 24 -19.76 -12.50 -19.06
N ARG A 25 -20.54 -12.44 -17.95
CA ARG A 25 -20.24 -13.18 -16.73
C ARG A 25 -20.03 -14.66 -17.02
N GLY A 26 -18.94 -15.26 -16.48
CA GLY A 26 -18.64 -16.68 -16.61
C GLY A 26 -17.68 -17.04 -17.74
N THR A 27 -17.02 -16.07 -18.37
CA THR A 27 -15.97 -16.34 -19.36
C THR A 27 -14.72 -16.88 -18.64
N GLN A 28 -14.20 -18.01 -19.10
CA GLN A 28 -12.97 -18.61 -18.55
C GLN A 28 -11.75 -17.91 -19.16
N MET A 29 -10.72 -17.67 -18.33
CA MET A 29 -9.52 -16.94 -18.73
C MET A 29 -8.77 -17.60 -19.87
N ASP A 30 -8.63 -18.92 -19.85
CA ASP A 30 -8.00 -19.75 -20.89
C ASP A 30 -8.69 -19.63 -22.26
N LYS A 31 -9.97 -19.28 -22.30
CA LYS A 31 -10.72 -19.01 -23.53
C LYS A 31 -10.54 -17.60 -24.06
N ILE A 32 -10.16 -16.66 -23.18
CA ILE A 32 -9.91 -15.26 -23.56
C ILE A 32 -8.45 -15.09 -23.97
N LEU A 33 -7.51 -15.57 -23.15
CA LEU A 33 -6.08 -15.39 -23.36
C LEU A 33 -5.48 -16.64 -24.01
N GLU A 34 -5.86 -16.92 -25.28
CA GLU A 34 -5.28 -18.04 -26.04
C GLU A 34 -4.01 -17.61 -26.78
N PRO A 35 -2.90 -18.36 -26.65
CA PRO A 35 -1.66 -18.07 -27.37
C PRO A 35 -1.87 -18.00 -28.90
N GLY A 36 -1.30 -16.97 -29.53
CA GLY A 36 -1.37 -16.76 -30.98
C GLY A 36 -2.66 -16.13 -31.49
N LYS A 37 -3.63 -15.80 -30.65
CA LYS A 37 -4.85 -15.07 -31.03
C LYS A 37 -4.71 -13.58 -30.80
N LEU A 38 -5.30 -12.80 -31.70
CA LEU A 38 -5.61 -11.39 -31.48
C LEU A 38 -6.88 -11.30 -30.62
N ILE A 39 -6.83 -10.51 -29.58
CA ILE A 39 -7.96 -10.25 -28.69
C ILE A 39 -8.37 -8.80 -28.89
N ASP A 40 -9.60 -8.58 -29.36
CA ASP A 40 -10.17 -7.25 -29.50
C ASP A 40 -10.67 -6.76 -28.14
N VAL A 41 -10.21 -5.59 -27.73
CA VAL A 41 -10.56 -4.96 -26.45
C VAL A 41 -11.05 -3.53 -26.68
N GLY A 42 -11.79 -2.98 -25.73
CA GLY A 42 -12.24 -1.59 -25.76
C GLY A 42 -11.13 -0.59 -25.41
N ALA A 43 -11.51 0.67 -25.33
CA ALA A 43 -10.60 1.74 -24.93
C ALA A 43 -9.99 1.45 -23.58
N ALA A 44 -8.66 1.64 -23.46
CA ALA A 44 -8.00 1.50 -22.19
C ALA A 44 -8.35 2.68 -21.26
N ASP A 45 -8.68 2.38 -20.02
CA ASP A 45 -8.66 3.35 -18.92
C ASP A 45 -7.24 3.51 -18.42
N ILE A 46 -6.75 4.75 -18.38
CA ILE A 46 -5.37 5.08 -18.01
C ILE A 46 -5.41 6.08 -16.85
N HIS A 47 -4.85 5.69 -15.71
CA HIS A 47 -4.77 6.54 -14.54
C HIS A 47 -3.51 6.25 -13.73
N THR A 48 -3.18 7.15 -12.79
CA THR A 48 -2.10 6.90 -11.85
C THR A 48 -2.51 5.88 -10.81
N GLY A 49 -1.59 4.95 -10.51
CA GLY A 49 -1.72 3.93 -9.46
C GLY A 49 -0.60 4.05 -8.42
N GLY A 50 -0.57 3.07 -7.52
CA GLY A 50 0.37 3.04 -6.40
C GLY A 50 -0.10 3.87 -5.20
N ALA A 51 0.54 3.66 -4.06
CA ALA A 51 0.14 4.31 -2.81
C ALA A 51 0.22 5.84 -2.88
N VAL A 52 1.24 6.37 -3.56
CA VAL A 52 1.44 7.82 -3.69
C VAL A 52 0.22 8.49 -4.34
N ALA A 53 -0.25 7.95 -5.47
CA ALA A 53 -1.40 8.51 -6.14
C ALA A 53 -2.71 8.14 -5.44
N ASN A 54 -2.93 6.86 -5.13
CA ASN A 54 -4.20 6.39 -4.57
C ASN A 54 -4.49 7.03 -3.21
N THR A 55 -3.53 7.02 -2.29
CA THR A 55 -3.69 7.59 -0.96
C THR A 55 -3.56 9.11 -0.99
N GLY A 56 -2.56 9.65 -1.69
CA GLY A 56 -2.31 11.09 -1.71
C GLY A 56 -3.43 11.90 -2.36
N LEU A 57 -3.93 11.49 -3.53
CA LEU A 57 -5.06 12.17 -4.17
C LEU A 57 -6.38 11.98 -3.40
N ALA A 58 -6.55 10.83 -2.71
CA ALA A 58 -7.70 10.63 -1.84
C ALA A 58 -7.66 11.58 -0.64
N MET A 59 -6.50 11.78 -0.01
CA MET A 59 -6.32 12.76 1.06
C MET A 59 -6.64 14.18 0.58
N GLN A 60 -6.17 14.59 -0.61
CA GLN A 60 -6.51 15.89 -1.20
C GLN A 60 -8.02 16.05 -1.41
N LYS A 61 -8.70 15.02 -1.93
CA LYS A 61 -10.17 15.03 -2.09
C LYS A 61 -10.92 15.17 -0.77
N LEU A 62 -10.32 14.71 0.33
CA LEU A 62 -10.86 14.86 1.69
C LEU A 62 -10.47 16.18 2.34
N GLY A 63 -9.82 17.10 1.63
CA GLY A 63 -9.46 18.43 2.10
C GLY A 63 -8.15 18.49 2.90
N ILE A 64 -7.31 17.47 2.82
CA ILE A 64 -5.98 17.48 3.45
C ILE A 64 -4.98 18.00 2.40
N ASP A 65 -4.22 19.03 2.75
CA ASP A 65 -3.13 19.51 1.90
C ASP A 65 -2.01 18.47 1.85
N THR A 66 -1.90 17.77 0.72
CA THR A 66 -1.05 16.59 0.61
C THR A 66 -0.03 16.74 -0.51
N LYS A 67 1.26 16.70 -0.15
CA LYS A 67 2.37 16.63 -1.10
C LYS A 67 2.66 15.17 -1.45
N LEU A 68 2.81 14.88 -2.74
CA LEU A 68 3.13 13.56 -3.24
C LEU A 68 4.63 13.45 -3.51
N MET A 69 5.29 12.38 -3.02
CA MET A 69 6.71 12.12 -3.25
C MET A 69 6.91 10.72 -3.81
N GLY A 70 7.24 10.63 -5.09
CA GLY A 70 7.46 9.38 -5.81
C GLY A 70 8.55 9.55 -6.87
N LYS A 71 8.97 8.45 -7.49
CA LYS A 71 10.04 8.44 -8.49
C LYS A 71 9.57 7.80 -9.78
N ILE A 72 9.80 8.47 -10.89
CA ILE A 72 9.42 8.07 -12.25
C ILE A 72 10.61 8.17 -13.18
N GLY A 73 10.56 7.53 -14.34
CA GLY A 73 11.55 7.68 -15.41
C GLY A 73 11.26 8.90 -16.29
N ASP A 74 12.28 9.37 -17.05
CA ASP A 74 12.09 10.36 -18.11
C ASP A 74 11.66 9.68 -19.42
N ASP A 75 10.47 9.08 -19.40
CA ASP A 75 9.89 8.39 -20.55
C ASP A 75 8.44 8.84 -20.81
N ALA A 76 7.80 8.24 -21.81
CA ALA A 76 6.42 8.60 -22.17
C ALA A 76 5.41 8.31 -21.04
N LEU A 77 5.61 7.23 -20.27
CA LEU A 77 4.74 6.88 -19.16
C LEU A 77 4.93 7.87 -17.99
N GLY A 78 6.16 8.27 -17.69
CA GLY A 78 6.46 9.29 -16.69
C GLY A 78 5.83 10.64 -17.03
N LYS A 79 5.92 11.07 -18.28
CA LYS A 79 5.25 12.29 -18.76
C LYS A 79 3.73 12.22 -18.63
N THR A 80 3.15 11.02 -18.85
CA THR A 80 1.71 10.81 -18.64
C THR A 80 1.34 10.92 -17.17
N ILE A 81 2.12 10.30 -16.26
CA ILE A 81 1.91 10.44 -14.80
C ILE A 81 1.98 11.91 -14.40
N LEU A 82 3.02 12.65 -14.83
CA LEU A 82 3.16 14.08 -14.51
C LEU A 82 1.95 14.88 -14.97
N SER A 83 1.50 14.67 -16.22
CA SER A 83 0.34 15.38 -16.76
C SER A 83 -0.94 15.10 -15.96
N ILE A 84 -1.14 13.87 -15.52
CA ILE A 84 -2.29 13.52 -14.66
C ILE A 84 -2.16 14.22 -13.30
N LEU A 85 -0.99 14.16 -12.66
CA LEU A 85 -0.76 14.79 -11.36
C LEU A 85 -0.82 16.33 -11.44
N GLU A 86 -0.36 16.94 -12.51
CA GLU A 86 -0.49 18.39 -12.75
C GLU A 86 -1.95 18.83 -12.79
N SER A 87 -2.84 18.03 -13.38
CA SER A 87 -4.29 18.31 -13.38
C SER A 87 -4.90 18.32 -11.97
N HIS A 88 -4.22 17.71 -11.00
CA HIS A 88 -4.56 17.70 -9.58
C HIS A 88 -3.69 18.64 -8.73
N HIS A 89 -2.81 19.44 -9.35
CA HIS A 89 -1.82 20.27 -8.64
C HIS A 89 -0.92 19.49 -7.68
N ALA A 90 -0.53 18.27 -8.06
CA ALA A 90 0.13 17.29 -7.18
C ALA A 90 1.49 16.78 -7.72
N ALA A 91 2.01 17.36 -8.80
CA ALA A 91 3.24 16.88 -9.45
C ALA A 91 4.54 17.38 -8.81
N GLU A 92 4.51 18.44 -7.99
CA GLU A 92 5.68 19.18 -7.50
C GLU A 92 6.72 18.32 -6.77
N GLY A 93 6.28 17.26 -6.06
CA GLY A 93 7.18 16.38 -5.29
C GLY A 93 7.67 15.15 -6.06
N MET A 94 7.41 15.06 -7.39
CA MET A 94 7.87 13.94 -8.20
C MET A 94 9.32 14.07 -8.60
N ILE A 95 10.07 12.97 -8.48
CA ILE A 95 11.46 12.85 -8.92
C ILE A 95 11.46 12.21 -10.29
N VAL A 96 12.11 12.84 -11.25
CA VAL A 96 12.33 12.31 -12.59
C VAL A 96 13.75 11.78 -12.69
N ASP A 97 13.91 10.48 -12.87
CA ASP A 97 15.19 9.79 -12.99
C ASP A 97 15.45 9.48 -14.48
N ALA A 98 16.44 10.12 -15.06
CA ALA A 98 16.78 9.96 -16.47
C ALA A 98 17.35 8.58 -16.83
N ASP A 99 17.87 7.84 -15.84
CA ASP A 99 18.48 6.53 -16.02
C ASP A 99 17.50 5.38 -15.72
N ALA A 100 16.26 5.69 -15.31
CA ALA A 100 15.25 4.71 -14.96
C ALA A 100 14.07 4.73 -15.94
N THR A 101 13.31 3.61 -15.97
CA THR A 101 12.00 3.53 -16.64
C THR A 101 10.88 3.77 -15.66
N THR A 102 9.76 4.28 -16.13
CA THR A 102 8.58 4.48 -15.29
C THR A 102 7.87 3.16 -14.99
N SER A 103 7.44 3.01 -13.74
CA SER A 103 6.60 1.89 -13.32
C SER A 103 5.22 1.92 -13.97
N TYR A 104 4.73 0.75 -14.35
CA TYR A 104 3.35 0.59 -14.86
C TYR A 104 2.75 -0.76 -14.48
N SER A 105 1.43 -0.83 -14.50
CA SER A 105 0.67 -2.08 -14.42
C SER A 105 -0.29 -2.19 -15.59
N ILE A 106 -0.32 -3.36 -16.25
CA ILE A 106 -1.46 -3.72 -17.10
C ILE A 106 -2.46 -4.46 -16.20
N VAL A 107 -3.63 -3.87 -16.03
CA VAL A 107 -4.68 -4.43 -15.17
C VAL A 107 -5.65 -5.24 -16.01
N LEU A 108 -5.65 -6.54 -15.89
CA LEU A 108 -6.57 -7.44 -16.56
C LEU A 108 -7.85 -7.56 -15.72
N ALA A 109 -8.82 -6.69 -15.98
CA ALA A 109 -10.12 -6.64 -15.31
C ALA A 109 -11.17 -7.38 -16.14
N ILE A 110 -11.08 -8.72 -16.19
CA ILE A 110 -11.98 -9.55 -16.97
C ILE A 110 -13.30 -9.74 -16.20
N PRO A 111 -14.50 -9.48 -16.80
CA PRO A 111 -15.76 -9.62 -16.11
C PRO A 111 -15.98 -11.02 -15.51
N GLY A 112 -16.21 -11.11 -14.21
CA GLY A 112 -16.44 -12.37 -13.48
C GLY A 112 -15.19 -13.09 -13.01
N ILE A 113 -14.00 -12.53 -13.22
CA ILE A 113 -12.71 -13.02 -12.74
C ILE A 113 -12.08 -11.90 -11.90
N ASP A 114 -11.39 -12.25 -10.81
CA ASP A 114 -10.66 -11.25 -10.04
C ASP A 114 -9.52 -10.63 -10.86
N ARG A 115 -9.19 -9.38 -10.55
CA ARG A 115 -8.19 -8.60 -11.31
C ARG A 115 -6.81 -9.21 -11.18
N MET A 116 -6.09 -9.21 -12.29
CA MET A 116 -4.67 -9.57 -12.35
C MET A 116 -3.85 -8.37 -12.78
N PHE A 117 -2.62 -8.33 -12.29
CA PHE A 117 -1.70 -7.22 -12.55
C PHE A 117 -0.42 -7.74 -13.18
N LEU A 118 -0.10 -7.26 -14.39
CA LEU A 118 1.22 -7.41 -14.98
C LEU A 118 2.01 -6.16 -14.62
N HIS A 119 2.89 -6.25 -13.63
CA HIS A 119 3.52 -5.10 -13.01
C HIS A 119 5.01 -4.99 -13.36
N HIS A 120 5.43 -3.79 -13.78
CA HIS A 120 6.82 -3.39 -13.94
C HIS A 120 7.18 -2.34 -12.88
N PRO A 121 8.15 -2.63 -12.00
CA PRO A 121 8.45 -1.74 -10.88
C PRO A 121 9.19 -0.44 -11.26
N GLY A 122 9.98 -0.44 -12.33
CA GLY A 122 10.68 0.73 -12.85
C GLY A 122 11.48 1.49 -11.77
N ALA A 123 11.40 2.81 -11.81
CA ALA A 123 12.12 3.73 -10.92
C ALA A 123 11.83 3.51 -9.42
N ASN A 124 10.70 2.87 -9.07
CA ASN A 124 10.41 2.55 -7.66
C ASN A 124 11.45 1.61 -7.05
N HIS A 125 12.10 0.74 -7.86
CA HIS A 125 13.14 -0.15 -7.36
C HIS A 125 14.38 0.58 -6.84
N THR A 126 14.67 1.77 -7.36
CA THR A 126 15.81 2.60 -6.97
C THR A 126 15.43 3.72 -6.01
N PHE A 127 14.14 3.84 -5.65
CA PHE A 127 13.70 4.83 -4.65
C PHE A 127 14.41 4.57 -3.31
N SER A 128 14.92 5.62 -2.68
CA SER A 128 15.76 5.53 -1.49
C SER A 128 15.45 6.62 -0.47
N TYR A 129 16.10 6.57 0.66
CA TYR A 129 16.08 7.62 1.69
C TYR A 129 16.48 8.99 1.10
N ASP A 130 17.48 9.03 0.21
CA ASP A 130 18.02 10.27 -0.34
C ASP A 130 17.08 10.94 -1.36
N ASP A 131 16.03 10.23 -1.81
CA ASP A 131 14.96 10.76 -2.65
C ASP A 131 13.89 11.55 -1.88
N LEU A 132 13.91 11.51 -0.55
CA LEU A 132 12.91 12.16 0.31
C LEU A 132 13.37 13.54 0.80
N ASP A 133 12.52 14.55 0.63
CA ASP A 133 12.72 15.87 1.23
C ASP A 133 12.27 15.87 2.71
N PHE A 134 13.18 15.50 3.60
CA PHE A 134 12.90 15.48 5.04
C PHE A 134 12.66 16.86 5.65
N ALA A 135 13.08 17.95 4.97
CA ALA A 135 12.78 19.29 5.45
C ALA A 135 11.30 19.64 5.22
N GLU A 136 10.73 19.20 4.10
CA GLU A 136 9.28 19.30 3.86
C GLU A 136 8.50 18.32 4.73
N ILE A 137 8.94 17.06 4.85
CA ILE A 137 8.28 16.06 5.70
C ILE A 137 8.18 16.52 7.16
N ALA A 138 9.19 17.20 7.68
CA ALA A 138 9.19 17.69 9.07
C ALA A 138 8.15 18.78 9.36
N LYS A 139 7.49 19.33 8.33
CA LYS A 139 6.49 20.42 8.46
C LYS A 139 5.05 19.92 8.46
N VAL A 140 4.81 18.66 8.11
CA VAL A 140 3.44 18.12 7.95
C VAL A 140 2.96 17.41 9.21
N ASP A 141 1.65 17.18 9.29
CA ASP A 141 1.02 16.45 10.40
C ASP A 141 1.18 14.93 10.23
N LEU A 142 1.21 14.42 8.97
CA LEU A 142 1.25 12.99 8.65
C LEU A 142 2.20 12.68 7.49
N PHE A 143 3.05 11.68 7.67
CA PHE A 143 3.82 11.03 6.62
C PHE A 143 3.25 9.63 6.38
N HIS A 144 2.73 9.39 5.19
CA HIS A 144 2.28 8.07 4.73
C HIS A 144 3.28 7.50 3.73
N PHE A 145 3.73 6.26 3.94
CA PHE A 145 4.57 5.54 3.00
C PHE A 145 3.88 4.25 2.57
N GLY A 146 3.81 4.00 1.27
CA GLY A 146 3.09 2.84 0.79
C GLY A 146 3.84 1.98 -0.23
N TYR A 147 3.56 0.69 -0.12
CA TYR A 147 3.95 -0.39 -1.02
C TYR A 147 5.45 -0.73 -1.04
N PRO A 148 6.15 -0.73 0.12
CA PRO A 148 7.55 -1.14 0.17
C PRO A 148 7.84 -2.53 -0.43
N PRO A 149 6.90 -3.52 -0.42
CA PRO A 149 7.18 -4.85 -0.95
C PRO A 149 7.44 -4.91 -2.47
N ILE A 150 7.03 -3.89 -3.20
CA ILE A 150 7.28 -3.77 -4.65
C ILE A 150 8.30 -2.67 -4.99
N MET A 151 9.14 -2.30 -4.01
CA MET A 151 10.21 -1.30 -4.11
C MET A 151 11.52 -1.90 -3.59
N ARG A 152 12.41 -2.35 -4.51
CA ARG A 152 13.56 -3.19 -4.16
C ARG A 152 14.41 -2.65 -3.01
N ASN A 153 14.76 -1.37 -3.02
CA ASN A 153 15.59 -0.79 -1.96
C ASN A 153 14.93 -0.84 -0.57
N MET A 154 13.59 -0.95 -0.51
CA MET A 154 12.85 -0.97 0.76
C MET A 154 12.90 -2.34 1.45
N TYR A 155 13.27 -3.42 0.74
CA TYR A 155 13.30 -4.76 1.33
C TYR A 155 14.67 -5.44 1.33
N VAL A 156 15.57 -5.09 0.42
CA VAL A 156 16.95 -5.65 0.45
C VAL A 156 17.69 -5.23 1.72
N ASN A 157 18.72 -5.97 2.08
CA ASN A 157 19.52 -5.73 3.28
C ASN A 157 18.66 -5.65 4.57
N ASN A 158 17.68 -6.56 4.69
CA ASN A 158 16.72 -6.59 5.80
C ASN A 158 15.93 -5.27 5.98
N GLY A 159 15.55 -4.62 4.89
CA GLY A 159 14.72 -3.42 4.93
C GLY A 159 15.40 -2.17 5.49
N LYS A 160 16.73 -2.13 5.48
CA LYS A 160 17.52 -1.05 6.09
C LYS A 160 17.10 0.36 5.65
N GLU A 161 16.77 0.55 4.36
CA GLU A 161 16.31 1.85 3.85
C GLU A 161 14.93 2.22 4.43
N LEU A 162 14.00 1.29 4.44
CA LEU A 162 12.67 1.50 5.01
C LEU A 162 12.75 1.87 6.50
N VAL A 163 13.55 1.13 7.26
CA VAL A 163 13.78 1.41 8.69
C VAL A 163 14.39 2.79 8.89
N ARG A 164 15.41 3.16 8.10
CA ARG A 164 16.08 4.46 8.16
C ARG A 164 15.12 5.63 7.89
N ILE A 165 14.22 5.47 6.90
CA ILE A 165 13.19 6.45 6.58
C ILE A 165 12.27 6.67 7.79
N PHE A 166 11.67 5.59 8.32
CA PHE A 166 10.73 5.69 9.43
C PHE A 166 11.38 6.19 10.72
N GLN A 167 12.60 5.78 11.04
CA GLN A 167 13.36 6.32 12.17
C GLN A 167 13.56 7.84 12.05
N LYS A 168 13.91 8.33 10.86
CA LYS A 168 14.12 9.75 10.62
C LYS A 168 12.83 10.56 10.77
N VAL A 169 11.75 10.10 10.18
CA VAL A 169 10.44 10.79 10.26
C VAL A 169 9.88 10.74 11.68
N HIS A 170 9.89 9.57 12.32
CA HIS A 170 9.41 9.43 13.71
C HIS A 170 10.15 10.37 14.67
N LYS A 171 11.48 10.50 14.50
CA LYS A 171 12.30 11.41 15.30
C LYS A 171 11.95 12.89 15.11
N SER A 172 11.36 13.28 13.99
CA SER A 172 10.91 14.66 13.77
C SER A 172 9.56 14.99 14.45
N GLY A 173 8.90 14.01 15.06
CA GLY A 173 7.60 14.19 15.74
C GLY A 173 6.40 14.15 14.81
N VAL A 174 6.60 13.88 13.51
CA VAL A 174 5.52 13.72 12.53
C VAL A 174 4.86 12.35 12.72
N LEU A 175 3.53 12.29 12.60
CA LEU A 175 2.80 11.02 12.60
C LEU A 175 3.20 10.19 11.39
N THR A 176 3.34 8.89 11.58
CA THR A 176 3.78 7.96 10.53
C THR A 176 2.72 6.93 10.21
N SER A 177 2.56 6.63 8.93
CA SER A 177 1.66 5.58 8.44
C SER A 177 2.36 4.72 7.40
N LEU A 178 2.16 3.40 7.47
CA LEU A 178 2.72 2.42 6.54
C LEU A 178 1.63 1.52 5.99
N ASP A 179 1.57 1.40 4.66
CA ASP A 179 0.74 0.42 3.94
C ASP A 179 1.64 -0.59 3.20
N LEU A 180 1.12 -1.79 2.96
CA LEU A 180 1.81 -2.84 2.21
C LEU A 180 1.23 -2.97 0.79
N ALA A 181 1.75 -3.94 0.04
CA ALA A 181 1.24 -4.39 -1.25
C ALA A 181 1.38 -5.91 -1.36
N ALA A 182 0.59 -6.51 -2.23
CA ALA A 182 0.77 -7.91 -2.58
C ALA A 182 2.16 -8.17 -3.17
N ILE A 183 2.71 -9.33 -2.88
CA ILE A 183 4.01 -9.79 -3.38
C ILE A 183 3.77 -10.92 -4.38
N ASP A 184 4.43 -10.87 -5.53
CA ASP A 184 4.54 -12.04 -6.40
C ASP A 184 5.33 -13.13 -5.68
N PRO A 185 4.75 -14.33 -5.43
CA PRO A 185 5.44 -15.42 -4.74
C PRO A 185 6.75 -15.89 -5.39
N SER A 186 6.94 -15.60 -6.68
CA SER A 186 8.16 -15.94 -7.42
C SER A 186 9.23 -14.85 -7.38
N SER A 187 8.93 -13.68 -6.80
CA SER A 187 9.82 -12.51 -6.80
C SER A 187 10.92 -12.58 -5.74
N GLU A 188 11.95 -11.72 -5.89
CA GLU A 188 12.99 -11.50 -4.88
C GLU A 188 12.39 -11.03 -3.55
N ALA A 189 11.30 -10.26 -3.60
CA ALA A 189 10.60 -9.78 -2.42
C ALA A 189 9.98 -10.90 -1.57
N ALA A 190 9.48 -11.97 -2.21
CA ALA A 190 8.92 -13.12 -1.51
C ALA A 190 9.98 -13.94 -0.74
N GLN A 191 11.25 -13.81 -1.10
CA GLN A 191 12.37 -14.51 -0.45
C GLN A 191 12.92 -13.74 0.76
N GLN A 192 12.41 -12.55 1.03
CA GLN A 192 12.87 -11.72 2.15
C GLN A 192 12.23 -12.15 3.48
N ASN A 193 12.94 -11.92 4.57
CA ASN A 193 12.38 -12.11 5.92
C ASN A 193 11.52 -10.91 6.32
N TRP A 194 10.29 -10.87 5.83
CA TRP A 194 9.36 -9.77 6.11
C TRP A 194 9.01 -9.63 7.58
N GLU A 195 8.98 -10.73 8.33
CA GLU A 195 8.77 -10.65 9.78
C GLU A 195 9.87 -9.83 10.46
N GLU A 196 11.13 -10.07 10.08
CA GLU A 196 12.25 -9.32 10.62
C GLU A 196 12.26 -7.85 10.17
N ILE A 197 11.95 -7.59 8.88
CA ILE A 197 11.83 -6.22 8.36
C ILE A 197 10.75 -5.45 9.12
N LEU A 198 9.56 -6.03 9.27
CA LEU A 198 8.46 -5.40 9.98
C LEU A 198 8.77 -5.22 11.47
N ARG A 199 9.43 -6.18 12.13
CA ARG A 199 9.86 -6.05 13.52
C ARG A 199 10.78 -4.84 13.73
N GLN A 200 11.61 -4.51 12.74
CA GLN A 200 12.52 -3.37 12.82
C GLN A 200 11.82 -2.04 12.52
N VAL A 201 10.81 -2.00 11.66
CA VAL A 201 10.17 -0.75 11.25
C VAL A 201 8.95 -0.38 12.09
N LEU A 202 8.13 -1.35 12.53
CA LEU A 202 6.86 -1.11 13.22
C LEU A 202 6.96 -0.28 14.50
N PRO A 203 8.04 -0.33 15.31
CA PRO A 203 8.19 0.57 16.45
C PRO A 203 8.20 2.07 16.09
N TYR A 204 8.48 2.42 14.84
CA TYR A 204 8.51 3.80 14.33
C TYR A 204 7.28 4.15 13.49
N VAL A 205 6.29 3.25 13.41
CA VAL A 205 5.05 3.41 12.65
C VAL A 205 3.89 3.65 13.61
N ASP A 206 3.28 4.83 13.52
CA ASP A 206 2.13 5.17 14.38
C ASP A 206 0.85 4.46 13.92
N PHE A 207 0.67 4.29 12.57
CA PHE A 207 -0.47 3.60 11.96
C PHE A 207 -0.02 2.61 10.90
N PHE A 208 -0.21 1.32 11.14
CA PHE A 208 0.06 0.27 10.16
C PHE A 208 -1.25 -0.23 9.53
N VAL A 209 -1.37 -0.19 8.20
CA VAL A 209 -2.66 -0.37 7.50
C VAL A 209 -2.64 -1.44 6.40
N PRO A 210 -2.14 -2.66 6.65
CA PRO A 210 -2.03 -3.74 5.66
C PRO A 210 -3.39 -4.34 5.29
N SER A 211 -3.46 -5.05 4.15
CA SER A 211 -4.51 -6.05 3.94
C SER A 211 -4.19 -7.34 4.71
N ILE A 212 -5.25 -8.11 5.03
CA ILE A 212 -5.09 -9.37 5.77
C ILE A 212 -4.27 -10.40 4.98
N GLU A 213 -4.43 -10.44 3.67
CA GLU A 213 -3.74 -11.37 2.80
C GLU A 213 -2.25 -11.03 2.67
N GLU A 214 -1.93 -9.75 2.39
CA GLU A 214 -0.55 -9.24 2.35
C GLU A 214 0.17 -9.54 3.67
N LEU A 215 -0.47 -9.21 4.78
CA LEU A 215 0.06 -9.44 6.11
C LEU A 215 0.31 -10.92 6.38
N CYS A 216 -0.70 -11.78 6.16
CA CYS A 216 -0.61 -13.21 6.44
C CYS A 216 0.48 -13.87 5.58
N MET A 217 0.54 -13.54 4.29
CA MET A 217 1.57 -14.06 3.39
C MET A 217 2.99 -13.71 3.86
N MET A 218 3.20 -12.50 4.40
CA MET A 218 4.51 -12.02 4.83
C MET A 218 4.96 -12.56 6.18
N ILE A 219 4.05 -12.67 7.17
CA ILE A 219 4.45 -13.03 8.53
C ILE A 219 3.97 -14.42 8.99
N ALA A 220 3.09 -15.05 8.22
CA ALA A 220 2.55 -16.38 8.50
C ALA A 220 2.21 -17.16 7.21
N PRO A 221 3.20 -17.38 6.29
CA PRO A 221 2.93 -17.95 4.96
C PRO A 221 2.28 -19.34 5.01
N GLU A 222 2.62 -20.16 6.00
CA GLU A 222 1.98 -21.48 6.18
C GLU A 222 0.47 -21.36 6.55
N THR A 223 0.10 -20.32 7.28
CA THR A 223 -1.31 -20.03 7.61
C THR A 223 -2.03 -19.54 6.36
N TYR A 224 -1.39 -18.68 5.56
CA TYR A 224 -1.96 -18.21 4.30
C TYR A 224 -2.21 -19.38 3.31
N ALA A 225 -1.26 -20.31 3.20
CA ALA A 225 -1.44 -21.52 2.39
C ALA A 225 -2.68 -22.34 2.82
N LYS A 226 -2.87 -22.54 4.13
CA LYS A 226 -4.08 -23.20 4.67
C LYS A 226 -5.38 -22.44 4.37
N TRP A 227 -5.34 -21.12 4.35
CA TRP A 227 -6.48 -20.30 3.96
C TRP A 227 -6.83 -20.49 2.49
N LEU A 228 -5.82 -20.51 1.60
CA LEU A 228 -6.02 -20.78 0.17
C LEU A 228 -6.66 -22.17 -0.06
N GLU A 229 -6.18 -23.20 0.63
CA GLU A 229 -6.76 -24.54 0.57
C GLU A 229 -8.23 -24.54 1.05
N ARG A 230 -8.53 -23.87 2.17
CA ARG A 230 -9.88 -23.75 2.74
C ARG A 230 -10.80 -22.95 1.82
N ALA A 231 -10.29 -21.92 1.14
CA ALA A 231 -11.05 -21.10 0.20
C ALA A 231 -11.38 -21.86 -1.10
N ASN A 232 -10.59 -22.88 -1.46
CA ASN A 232 -10.81 -23.75 -2.62
C ASN A 232 -11.07 -22.95 -3.92
N GLY A 233 -10.24 -21.95 -4.19
CA GLY A 233 -10.35 -21.09 -5.37
C GLY A 233 -11.36 -19.93 -5.26
N SER A 234 -12.01 -19.77 -4.10
CA SER A 234 -12.84 -18.61 -3.79
C SER A 234 -12.01 -17.50 -3.14
N ASP A 235 -12.59 -16.31 -2.98
CA ASP A 235 -11.99 -15.20 -2.24
C ASP A 235 -11.69 -15.64 -0.79
N VAL A 236 -10.40 -15.58 -0.42
CA VAL A 236 -9.91 -15.92 0.91
C VAL A 236 -10.57 -15.06 1.98
N THR A 237 -10.79 -13.79 1.71
CA THR A 237 -11.37 -12.88 2.72
C THR A 237 -12.79 -13.29 3.13
N GLY A 238 -13.54 -13.86 2.19
CA GLY A 238 -14.93 -14.31 2.42
C GLY A 238 -15.08 -15.45 3.41
N ILE A 239 -14.01 -16.22 3.68
CA ILE A 239 -14.04 -17.38 4.59
C ILE A 239 -13.40 -17.09 5.96
N LEU A 240 -12.81 -15.90 6.14
CA LEU A 240 -12.12 -15.53 7.37
C LEU A 240 -13.11 -15.15 8.49
N SER A 241 -12.70 -15.40 9.70
CA SER A 241 -13.39 -15.05 10.93
C SER A 241 -12.43 -14.32 11.88
N LEU A 242 -12.96 -13.78 12.97
CA LEU A 242 -12.13 -13.12 13.97
C LEU A 242 -11.04 -14.03 14.54
N SER A 243 -11.31 -15.35 14.67
CA SER A 243 -10.34 -16.33 15.14
C SER A 243 -9.15 -16.53 14.18
N ASP A 244 -9.32 -16.20 12.90
CA ASP A 244 -8.22 -16.20 11.92
C ASP A 244 -7.35 -14.94 12.02
N ILE A 245 -7.95 -13.82 12.42
CA ILE A 245 -7.29 -12.50 12.49
C ILE A 245 -6.50 -12.31 13.79
N LEU A 246 -7.06 -12.73 14.92
CA LEU A 246 -6.47 -12.50 16.25
C LEU A 246 -5.01 -12.97 16.39
N PRO A 247 -4.59 -14.16 15.90
CA PRO A 247 -3.20 -14.57 15.99
C PRO A 247 -2.22 -13.65 15.25
N LEU A 248 -2.66 -13.07 14.11
CA LEU A 248 -1.86 -12.08 13.37
C LEU A 248 -1.78 -10.75 14.12
N ALA A 249 -2.88 -10.32 14.74
CA ALA A 249 -2.92 -9.13 15.58
C ALA A 249 -1.97 -9.25 16.79
N GLU A 250 -1.99 -10.40 17.50
CA GLU A 250 -1.08 -10.70 18.59
C GLU A 250 0.40 -10.69 18.13
N LYS A 251 0.66 -11.28 16.95
CA LYS A 251 1.98 -11.27 16.36
C LYS A 251 2.45 -9.85 16.05
N LEU A 252 1.60 -9.00 15.45
CA LEU A 252 1.92 -7.59 15.22
C LEU A 252 2.26 -6.85 16.52
N ARG A 253 1.50 -7.07 17.60
CA ARG A 253 1.82 -6.52 18.93
C ARG A 253 3.20 -6.94 19.41
N SER A 254 3.53 -8.22 19.27
CA SER A 254 4.85 -8.76 19.64
C SER A 254 6.00 -8.18 18.82
N MET A 255 5.71 -7.67 17.62
CA MET A 255 6.64 -7.00 16.70
C MET A 255 6.76 -5.49 16.97
N GLY A 256 6.02 -4.96 17.92
CA GLY A 256 6.07 -3.54 18.31
C GLY A 256 5.11 -2.65 17.53
N ALA A 257 4.10 -3.21 16.84
CA ALA A 257 3.07 -2.40 16.19
C ALA A 257 2.31 -1.55 17.22
N ARG A 258 2.17 -0.26 16.92
CA ARG A 258 1.55 0.73 17.81
C ARG A 258 0.04 0.73 17.63
N ASN A 259 -0.44 1.17 16.48
CA ASN A 259 -1.83 1.01 16.07
C ASN A 259 -1.86 0.36 14.70
N PHE A 260 -2.81 -0.50 14.45
CA PHE A 260 -2.96 -1.09 13.13
C PHE A 260 -4.41 -1.32 12.76
N LEU A 261 -4.67 -1.18 11.46
CA LEU A 261 -5.95 -1.41 10.84
C LEU A 261 -5.74 -2.43 9.73
N ILE A 262 -6.21 -3.66 9.95
CA ILE A 262 -6.10 -4.73 8.96
C ILE A 262 -7.35 -4.69 8.07
N LYS A 263 -7.14 -4.46 6.76
CA LYS A 263 -8.20 -4.47 5.74
C LYS A 263 -8.55 -5.92 5.41
N CYS A 264 -9.79 -6.35 5.68
CA CYS A 264 -10.21 -7.75 5.53
C CYS A 264 -11.15 -7.97 4.33
N GLY A 265 -11.17 -7.08 3.34
CA GLY A 265 -12.06 -7.18 2.17
C GLY A 265 -13.54 -6.98 2.53
N ALA A 266 -14.44 -7.76 1.90
CA ALA A 266 -15.88 -7.65 2.12
C ALA A 266 -16.33 -7.80 3.59
N PRO A 267 -15.72 -8.65 4.43
CA PRO A 267 -16.01 -8.70 5.87
C PRO A 267 -15.77 -7.39 6.63
N GLY A 268 -14.97 -6.46 6.12
CA GLY A 268 -14.70 -5.18 6.76
C GLY A 268 -13.25 -5.01 7.19
N LEU A 269 -13.03 -4.50 8.39
CA LEU A 269 -11.69 -4.19 8.91
C LEU A 269 -11.56 -4.57 10.39
N TYR A 270 -10.34 -4.90 10.80
CA TYR A 270 -9.96 -5.10 12.19
C TYR A 270 -9.04 -3.96 12.63
N TYR A 271 -9.43 -3.25 13.67
CA TYR A 271 -8.64 -2.16 14.24
C TYR A 271 -8.20 -2.50 15.66
N ASP A 272 -6.93 -2.31 15.95
CA ASP A 272 -6.34 -2.51 17.26
C ASP A 272 -5.49 -1.31 17.66
N MET A 273 -5.73 -0.80 18.87
CA MET A 273 -5.06 0.37 19.42
C MET A 273 -3.95 -0.05 20.38
N ALA A 274 -2.92 0.77 20.41
CA ALA A 274 -1.87 0.68 21.41
C ALA A 274 -2.39 0.91 22.86
N ASN A 275 -1.50 0.67 23.80
CA ASN A 275 -1.76 0.98 25.21
C ASN A 275 -1.95 2.49 25.45
N ALA A 276 -2.36 2.84 26.68
CA ALA A 276 -2.69 4.23 27.03
C ALA A 276 -1.53 5.23 26.84
N GLU A 277 -0.29 4.79 27.02
CA GLU A 277 0.90 5.66 26.86
C GLU A 277 1.08 6.07 25.39
N VAL A 278 0.98 5.12 24.46
CA VAL A 278 1.05 5.39 23.02
C VAL A 278 -0.13 6.23 22.57
N GLN A 279 -1.34 5.99 23.10
CA GLN A 279 -2.50 6.82 22.81
C GLN A 279 -2.28 8.27 23.22
N GLN A 280 -1.74 8.50 24.41
CA GLN A 280 -1.42 9.85 24.89
C GLN A 280 -0.39 10.53 23.98
N GLU A 281 0.67 9.82 23.59
CA GLU A 281 1.67 10.35 22.66
C GLU A 281 1.04 10.75 21.31
N LEU A 282 0.12 9.92 20.78
CA LEU A 282 -0.58 10.22 19.54
C LEU A 282 -1.52 11.42 19.67
N GLU A 283 -2.20 11.57 20.80
CA GLU A 283 -3.03 12.74 21.11
C GLU A 283 -2.17 14.01 21.17
N GLU A 284 -1.01 13.96 21.80
CA GLU A 284 -0.06 15.08 21.87
C GLU A 284 0.46 15.46 20.48
N LYS A 285 0.86 14.48 19.66
CA LYS A 285 1.33 14.70 18.29
C LYS A 285 0.24 15.24 17.37
N SER A 286 -0.94 14.64 17.41
CA SER A 286 -2.03 14.97 16.48
C SER A 286 -2.84 16.18 16.92
N GLY A 287 -2.87 16.49 18.21
CA GLY A 287 -3.82 17.44 18.81
C GLY A 287 -5.28 16.95 18.74
N LEU A 288 -5.49 15.65 18.52
CA LEU A 288 -6.80 15.01 18.45
C LEU A 288 -6.96 14.07 19.65
N SER A 289 -8.13 14.07 20.28
CA SER A 289 -8.43 13.15 21.36
C SER A 289 -8.84 11.79 20.78
N CYS A 290 -8.09 10.75 21.13
CA CYS A 290 -8.39 9.36 20.74
C CYS A 290 -9.49 8.80 21.65
N ARG A 291 -10.76 8.95 21.28
CA ARG A 291 -11.92 8.48 22.08
C ARG A 291 -12.33 7.03 21.80
N TYR A 292 -11.60 6.30 20.96
CA TYR A 292 -12.02 4.97 20.55
C TYR A 292 -11.25 3.88 21.30
N GLN A 293 -11.97 3.12 22.11
CA GLN A 293 -11.54 1.81 22.57
C GLN A 293 -11.65 0.82 21.41
N SER A 294 -10.77 -0.20 21.38
CA SER A 294 -10.70 -1.23 20.35
C SER A 294 -12.09 -1.71 19.87
N TYR A 295 -12.36 -1.58 18.58
CA TYR A 295 -13.54 -2.17 17.96
C TYR A 295 -13.16 -3.43 17.23
N ALA A 296 -13.63 -4.55 17.75
CA ALA A 296 -13.59 -5.82 17.06
C ALA A 296 -14.49 -5.77 15.81
N TYR A 297 -13.97 -6.38 14.73
CA TYR A 297 -14.64 -6.84 13.53
C TYR A 297 -16.16 -6.94 13.67
N LYS A 298 -16.90 -6.22 12.87
CA LYS A 298 -18.34 -6.38 12.69
C LYS A 298 -18.59 -6.88 11.27
N ARG A 299 -18.95 -8.17 11.16
CA ARG A 299 -19.57 -8.69 9.96
C ARG A 299 -20.95 -8.05 9.87
N THR A 300 -21.19 -7.19 8.87
CA THR A 300 -22.55 -6.80 8.52
C THR A 300 -23.16 -8.00 7.81
N GLU A 301 -24.05 -8.69 8.48
CA GLU A 301 -24.95 -9.64 7.83
C GLU A 301 -25.80 -8.83 6.84
N SER A 302 -25.64 -9.14 5.53
CA SER A 302 -26.49 -8.63 4.45
C SER A 302 -27.73 -9.48 4.33
#